data_d05e89ea765e733b8b0aaa46726aecea
#
_entry.id   d05e89ea765e733b8b0aaa46726aecea
#
_cell.length_a   1.000
_cell.length_b   1.000
_cell.length_c   1.000
_cell.angle_alpha   90.00
_cell.angle_beta   90.00
_cell.angle_gamma   90.00
#
_symmetry.space_group_name_H-M   'P 1'
#
loop_
_entity.id
_entity.type
_entity.pdbx_description
1 polymer ?
#
loop_
_entity_poly.entity_id
_entity_poly.type
_entity_poly.pdbx_seq_one_letter_code
_entity_poly.pdbx_strand_id
1 'polypeptide(L)'
;MEIMMSKNHNNLIWLDMEMTGLNSQTDKILEIAVIITDPFLKILEEGPIVVIKQSDEALAKMDSWNQSTHGKSGLIEKVKNSTVTE
;
A
#
# COMPACT_ATOMS: atom_id res chain seq x y z
N MET A 1 2.47 0.38 -6.32
CA MET A 1 1.77 1.26 -7.28
C MET A 1 1.60 2.63 -6.67
N GLU A 2 1.92 3.65 -7.42
CA GLU A 2 1.77 5.03 -6.97
C GLU A 2 0.74 5.74 -7.83
N ILE A 3 -0.10 6.54 -7.18
CA ILE A 3 -1.05 7.41 -7.85
C ILE A 3 -0.85 8.82 -7.30
N MET A 4 -0.64 9.78 -8.20
CA MET A 4 -0.44 11.18 -7.81
C MET A 4 -1.65 12.00 -8.25
N MET A 5 -2.16 12.84 -7.34
CA MET A 5 -3.25 13.76 -7.62
C MET A 5 -2.91 15.17 -7.15
N SER A 6 -3.30 16.16 -7.94
CA SER A 6 -3.18 17.56 -7.54
C SER A 6 -4.38 17.98 -6.69
N LYS A 7 -4.13 18.67 -5.59
CA LYS A 7 -5.16 19.21 -4.70
C LYS A 7 -4.71 20.58 -4.18
N ASN A 8 -5.63 21.52 -4.03
CA ASN A 8 -5.35 22.87 -3.53
C ASN A 8 -4.25 23.58 -4.34
N HIS A 9 -4.46 23.69 -5.64
CA HIS A 9 -3.57 24.36 -6.58
C HIS A 9 -2.18 23.78 -6.68
N ASN A 10 -1.45 23.77 -5.56
CA ASN A 10 -0.02 23.54 -5.58
C ASN A 10 0.40 22.28 -4.85
N ASN A 11 -0.43 21.75 -3.96
CA ASN A 11 -0.08 20.56 -3.20
C ASN A 11 -0.41 19.29 -3.97
N LEU A 12 0.42 18.28 -3.76
CA LEU A 12 0.27 16.96 -4.37
C LEU A 12 -0.05 15.94 -3.30
N ILE A 13 -0.98 15.05 -3.63
CA ILE A 13 -1.26 13.87 -2.80
C ILE A 13 -0.65 12.66 -3.50
N TRP A 14 0.24 11.97 -2.80
CA TRP A 14 0.84 10.73 -3.25
C TRP A 14 0.16 9.58 -2.55
N LEU A 15 -0.29 8.61 -3.32
CA LEU A 15 -0.88 7.38 -2.81
C LEU A 15 0.02 6.23 -3.23
N ASP A 16 0.56 5.54 -2.24
CA ASP A 16 1.41 4.38 -2.47
C ASP A 16 0.70 3.14 -1.93
N MET A 17 0.67 2.07 -2.72
CA MET A 17 0.01 0.83 -2.34
C MET A 17 0.93 -0.36 -2.54
N GLU A 18 0.92 -1.25 -1.55
CA GLU A 18 1.51 -2.58 -1.69
C GLU A 18 0.39 -3.58 -1.94
N MET A 19 0.62 -4.49 -2.88
CA MET A 19 -0.40 -5.44 -3.32
C MET A 19 0.18 -6.86 -3.38
N THR A 20 -0.70 -7.85 -3.47
CA THR A 20 -0.28 -9.26 -3.62
C THR A 20 0.36 -9.55 -4.96
N GLY A 21 0.13 -8.69 -5.95
CA GLY A 21 0.70 -8.82 -7.28
C GLY A 21 0.25 -7.65 -8.16
N LEU A 22 0.43 -7.78 -9.46
CA LEU A 22 0.18 -6.71 -10.44
C LEU A 22 -1.15 -6.86 -11.20
N ASN A 23 -1.92 -7.91 -10.95
CA ASN A 23 -3.19 -8.12 -11.64
C ASN A 23 -4.30 -7.42 -10.87
N SER A 24 -4.81 -6.31 -11.41
CA SER A 24 -5.82 -5.49 -10.75
C SER A 24 -7.17 -6.19 -10.54
N GLN A 25 -7.42 -7.28 -11.25
CA GLN A 25 -8.69 -8.02 -11.14
C GLN A 25 -8.66 -9.09 -10.06
N THR A 26 -7.49 -9.66 -9.78
CA THR A 26 -7.36 -10.80 -8.87
C THR A 26 -6.50 -10.52 -7.65
N ASP A 27 -5.58 -9.56 -7.75
CA ASP A 27 -4.70 -9.24 -6.65
C ASP A 27 -5.35 -8.29 -5.64
N LYS A 28 -4.88 -8.36 -4.41
CA LYS A 28 -5.47 -7.68 -3.26
C LYS A 28 -4.52 -6.63 -2.72
N ILE A 29 -5.08 -5.61 -2.09
CA ILE A 29 -4.32 -4.54 -1.44
C ILE A 29 -3.85 -5.03 -0.06
N LEU A 30 -2.57 -4.82 0.22
CA LEU A 30 -1.94 -5.15 1.51
C LEU A 30 -1.77 -3.91 2.39
N GLU A 31 -1.33 -2.80 1.78
CA GLU A 31 -1.03 -1.57 2.52
C GLU A 31 -1.28 -0.36 1.64
N ILE A 32 -1.77 0.72 2.26
CA ILE A 32 -1.95 2.01 1.62
C ILE A 32 -1.24 3.06 2.47
N ALA A 33 -0.41 3.89 1.84
CA ALA A 33 0.23 5.03 2.48
C ALA A 33 -0.09 6.31 1.71
N VAL A 34 -0.29 7.41 2.42
CA VAL A 34 -0.63 8.71 1.82
C VAL A 34 0.39 9.74 2.28
N ILE A 35 0.92 10.53 1.34
CA ILE A 35 1.86 11.61 1.62
C ILE A 35 1.39 12.86 0.89
N ILE A 36 1.41 14.00 1.58
CA ILE A 36 1.10 15.30 1.00
C ILE A 36 2.40 16.09 0.86
N THR A 37 2.66 16.58 -0.35
CA THR A 37 3.84 17.39 -0.63
C THR A 37 3.44 18.73 -1.25
N ASP A 38 4.35 19.70 -1.21
CA ASP A 38 4.25 20.89 -2.05
C ASP A 38 4.70 20.56 -3.50
N PRO A 39 4.61 21.51 -4.45
CA PRO A 39 5.01 21.26 -5.84
C PRO A 39 6.50 20.94 -6.01
N PHE A 40 7.31 21.23 -5.01
CA PHE A 40 8.76 20.97 -5.02
C PHE A 40 9.12 19.68 -4.29
N LEU A 41 8.12 18.85 -3.98
CA LEU A 41 8.26 17.56 -3.33
C LEU A 41 8.71 17.63 -1.87
N LYS A 42 8.54 18.78 -1.23
CA LYS A 42 8.75 18.90 0.20
C LYS A 42 7.57 18.27 0.93
N ILE A 43 7.84 17.32 1.81
CA ILE A 43 6.80 16.64 2.59
C ILE A 43 6.18 17.65 3.57
N LEU A 44 4.88 17.89 3.43
CA LEU A 44 4.11 18.73 4.33
C LEU A 44 3.44 17.92 5.42
N GLU A 45 2.93 16.74 5.06
CA GLU A 45 2.25 15.86 6.00
C GLU A 45 2.34 14.43 5.50
N GLU A 46 2.59 13.52 6.43
CA GLU A 46 2.46 12.09 6.18
C GLU A 46 1.11 11.65 6.74
N GLY A 47 0.28 11.08 5.87
CA GLY A 47 -1.00 10.54 6.28
C GLY A 47 -0.87 9.18 6.94
N PRO A 48 -1.97 8.57 7.32
CA PRO A 48 -1.96 7.26 7.94
C PRO A 48 -1.46 6.19 6.97
N ILE A 49 -0.80 5.19 7.53
CA ILE A 49 -0.49 3.96 6.81
C ILE A 49 -1.56 2.96 7.22
N VAL A 50 -2.31 2.44 6.25
CA VAL A 50 -3.39 1.49 6.50
C VAL A 50 -2.97 0.12 5.99
N VAL A 51 -2.90 -0.86 6.87
CA VAL A 51 -2.61 -2.26 6.54
C VAL A 51 -3.94 -3.01 6.50
N ILE A 52 -4.21 -3.67 5.38
CA ILE A 52 -5.49 -4.31 5.12
C ILE A 52 -5.38 -5.82 5.40
N LYS A 53 -6.34 -6.34 6.15
CA LYS A 53 -6.45 -7.77 6.43
C LYS A 53 -6.74 -8.53 5.15
N GLN A 54 -5.93 -9.56 4.88
CA GLN A 54 -6.20 -10.50 3.80
C GLN A 54 -6.17 -11.93 4.36
N SER A 55 -6.87 -12.82 3.68
CA SER A 55 -6.92 -14.23 4.09
C SER A 55 -5.58 -14.92 3.87
N ASP A 56 -5.31 -15.97 4.65
CA ASP A 56 -4.13 -16.79 4.45
C ASP A 56 -4.08 -17.37 3.03
N GLU A 57 -5.26 -17.68 2.48
CA GLU A 57 -5.38 -18.19 1.11
C GLU A 57 -4.93 -17.14 0.08
N ALA A 58 -5.34 -15.88 0.24
CA ALA A 58 -4.91 -14.79 -0.64
C ALA A 58 -3.40 -14.59 -0.57
N LEU A 59 -2.82 -14.65 0.62
CA LEU A 59 -1.38 -14.49 0.83
C LEU A 59 -0.61 -15.67 0.24
N ALA A 60 -1.14 -16.88 0.33
CA ALA A 60 -0.49 -18.07 -0.22
C ALA A 60 -0.44 -18.08 -1.75
N LYS A 61 -1.33 -17.32 -2.42
CA LYS A 61 -1.37 -17.20 -3.87
C LYS A 61 -0.34 -16.22 -4.44
N MET A 62 0.32 -15.44 -3.60
CA MET A 62 1.37 -14.53 -4.06
C MET A 62 2.52 -15.32 -4.70
N ASP A 63 3.14 -14.73 -5.72
CA ASP A 63 4.33 -15.33 -6.32
C ASP A 63 5.51 -15.28 -5.34
N SER A 64 6.58 -15.99 -5.67
CA SER A 64 7.72 -16.11 -4.76
C SER A 64 8.42 -14.77 -4.51
N TRP A 65 8.43 -13.87 -5.50
CA TRP A 65 9.01 -12.55 -5.33
C TRP A 65 8.24 -11.72 -4.30
N ASN A 66 6.90 -11.69 -4.43
CA ASN A 66 6.04 -10.95 -3.49
C ASN A 66 6.07 -11.55 -2.09
N GLN A 67 6.06 -12.88 -1.97
CA GLN A 67 6.17 -13.53 -0.67
C GLN A 67 7.49 -13.21 0.02
N SER A 68 8.59 -13.24 -0.72
CA SER A 68 9.91 -12.92 -0.19
C SER A 68 10.01 -11.44 0.21
N THR A 69 9.58 -10.54 -0.67
CA THR A 69 9.68 -9.10 -0.46
C THR A 69 8.82 -8.64 0.70
N HIS A 70 7.54 -9.02 0.74
CA HIS A 70 6.63 -8.63 1.80
C HIS A 70 6.92 -9.36 3.11
N GLY A 71 7.43 -10.56 3.05
CA GLY A 71 7.88 -11.31 4.23
C GLY A 71 9.07 -10.61 4.91
N LYS A 72 10.06 -10.21 4.12
CA LYS A 72 11.26 -9.51 4.64
C LYS A 72 10.94 -8.16 5.25
N SER A 73 9.97 -7.44 4.71
CA SER A 73 9.55 -6.14 5.25
C SER A 73 8.68 -6.27 6.50
N GLY A 74 8.23 -7.47 6.85
CA GLY A 74 7.28 -7.71 7.93
C GLY A 74 5.84 -7.42 7.57
N LEU A 75 5.55 -7.08 6.32
CA LEU A 75 4.21 -6.70 5.89
C LEU A 75 3.23 -7.87 5.99
N ILE A 76 3.65 -9.10 5.66
CA ILE A 76 2.78 -10.27 5.74
C ILE A 76 2.24 -10.46 7.17
N GLU A 77 3.10 -10.32 8.18
CA GLU A 77 2.67 -10.42 9.57
C GLU A 77 1.69 -9.32 9.96
N LYS A 78 1.95 -8.09 9.51
CA LYS A 78 1.04 -6.95 9.75
C LYS A 78 -0.32 -7.19 9.10
N VAL A 79 -0.35 -7.72 7.89
CA VAL A 79 -1.59 -8.04 7.18
C VAL A 79 -2.40 -9.11 7.92
N LYS A 80 -1.74 -10.16 8.39
CA LYS A 80 -2.40 -11.21 9.16
C LYS A 80 -3.02 -10.71 10.46
N ASN A 81 -2.38 -9.74 11.10
CA ASN A 81 -2.82 -9.18 12.38
C ASN A 81 -3.75 -7.97 12.23
N SER A 82 -3.97 -7.47 11.03
CA SER A 82 -4.85 -6.34 10.80
C SER A 82 -6.33 -6.71 11.01
N THR A 83 -7.12 -5.74 11.42
CA THR A 83 -8.58 -5.85 11.51
C THR A 83 -9.30 -5.02 10.45
N VAL A 84 -8.54 -4.27 9.65
CA VAL A 84 -9.10 -3.42 8.58
C VAL A 84 -9.35 -4.26 7.34
N THR A 85 -10.53 -4.18 6.77
CA THR A 85 -10.91 -4.87 5.53
C THR A 85 -11.11 -3.86 4.40
N GLU A 86 -10.97 -4.35 3.17
CA GLU A 86 -11.25 -3.53 1.98
C GLU A 86 -12.67 -2.98 1.95
#